data_b257e055c8ac056a60364d0a65b38e1b
#
_entry.id   b257e055c8ac056a60364d0a65b38e1b
#
_cell.length_a   1.000
_cell.length_b   1.000
_cell.length_c   1.000
_cell.angle_alpha   90.00
_cell.angle_beta   90.00
_cell.angle_gamma   90.00
#
_symmetry.space_group_name_H-M   'P 1'
#
loop_
_entity.id
_entity.type
_entity.pdbx_description
1 polymer ?
#
loop_
_entity_poly.entity_id
_entity_poly.type
_entity_poly.pdbx_seq_one_letter_code
_entity_poly.pdbx_strand_id
1 'polypeptide(L)'
;MRLAVAQIISGADPTANLGLIRQYAVEAKKTGAELVVFPEAVMRAFGHPLNDIAEPLDGPWANEVRSIAKNLDLVIIAGMFTPGRDGSVRNTLLVTGPGIETSYDKVHLFDAFGFAESESVDA
;
A
#
# COMPACT_ATOMS: atom_id res chain seq x y z
N MET A 1 9.59 20.57 4.46
CA MET A 1 8.51 19.58 4.26
C MET A 1 8.19 18.89 5.56
N ARG A 2 6.90 18.71 5.86
CA ARG A 2 6.45 17.91 7.00
C ARG A 2 5.90 16.59 6.49
N LEU A 3 6.42 15.48 7.00
CA LEU A 3 5.95 14.17 6.64
C LEU A 3 5.41 13.43 7.87
N ALA A 4 4.40 12.59 7.67
CA ALA A 4 3.84 11.74 8.70
C ALA A 4 4.15 10.28 8.38
N VAL A 5 4.41 9.49 9.42
CA VAL A 5 4.56 8.04 9.33
C VAL A 5 3.39 7.41 10.08
N ALA A 6 2.56 6.67 9.37
CA ALA A 6 1.43 5.97 9.96
C ALA A 6 1.88 4.57 10.40
N GLN A 7 2.10 4.40 11.69
CA GLN A 7 2.45 3.09 12.26
C GLN A 7 1.17 2.41 12.72
N ILE A 8 0.58 1.64 11.80
CA ILE A 8 -0.71 0.98 12.00
C ILE A 8 -0.58 -0.52 11.78
N ILE A 9 -1.58 -1.27 12.25
CA ILE A 9 -1.69 -2.71 11.99
C ILE A 9 -2.84 -2.90 11.00
N SER A 10 -2.50 -3.33 9.77
CA SER A 10 -3.50 -3.69 8.77
C SER A 10 -4.03 -5.08 9.04
N GLY A 11 -5.27 -5.33 8.62
CA GLY A 11 -5.90 -6.64 8.71
C GLY A 11 -5.90 -7.36 7.36
N ALA A 12 -6.79 -8.36 7.26
CA ALA A 12 -6.92 -9.18 6.06
C ALA A 12 -7.83 -8.57 4.98
N ASP A 13 -8.70 -7.63 5.34
CA ASP A 13 -9.70 -7.06 4.45
C ASP A 13 -9.18 -5.78 3.77
N PRO A 14 -8.94 -5.81 2.45
CA PRO A 14 -8.46 -4.62 1.72
C PRO A 14 -9.37 -3.41 1.82
N THR A 15 -10.69 -3.61 1.87
CA THR A 15 -11.66 -2.51 2.00
C THR A 15 -11.59 -1.87 3.38
N ALA A 16 -11.49 -2.67 4.43
CA ALA A 16 -11.32 -2.16 5.79
C ALA A 16 -9.99 -1.40 5.91
N ASN A 17 -8.94 -1.88 5.25
CA ASN A 17 -7.63 -1.23 5.26
C ASN A 17 -7.64 0.10 4.50
N LEU A 18 -8.46 0.25 3.46
CA LEU A 18 -8.71 1.56 2.83
C LEU A 18 -9.32 2.55 3.82
N GLY A 19 -10.20 2.08 4.69
CA GLY A 19 -10.77 2.91 5.77
C GLY A 19 -9.69 3.40 6.73
N LEU A 20 -8.72 2.54 7.08
CA LEU A 20 -7.58 2.94 7.89
C LEU A 20 -6.70 3.98 7.18
N ILE A 21 -6.44 3.78 5.90
CA ILE A 21 -5.67 4.75 5.11
C ILE A 21 -6.35 6.11 5.13
N ARG A 22 -7.67 6.14 4.89
CA ARG A 22 -8.44 7.40 4.90
C ARG A 22 -8.37 8.07 6.26
N GLN A 23 -8.60 7.32 7.33
CA GLN A 23 -8.59 7.84 8.71
C GLN A 23 -7.24 8.51 9.04
N TYR A 24 -6.15 7.80 8.81
CA TYR A 24 -4.83 8.30 9.17
C TYR A 24 -4.30 9.36 8.20
N ALA A 25 -4.72 9.32 6.94
CA ALA A 25 -4.40 10.38 5.98
C ALA A 25 -5.07 11.70 6.40
N VAL A 26 -6.33 11.67 6.82
CA VAL A 26 -7.03 12.84 7.34
C VAL A 26 -6.30 13.40 8.56
N GLU A 27 -5.88 12.54 9.48
CA GLU A 27 -5.12 12.96 10.66
C GLU A 27 -3.77 13.60 10.28
N ALA A 28 -3.05 12.98 9.36
CA ALA A 28 -1.79 13.53 8.87
C ALA A 28 -1.98 14.92 8.27
N LYS A 29 -3.02 15.10 7.46
CA LYS A 29 -3.32 16.41 6.86
C LYS A 29 -3.62 17.46 7.92
N LYS A 30 -4.36 17.12 8.96
CA LYS A 30 -4.66 18.03 10.07
C LYS A 30 -3.42 18.52 10.81
N THR A 31 -2.37 17.70 10.86
CA THR A 31 -1.10 18.09 11.50
C THR A 31 -0.18 18.88 10.57
N GLY A 32 -0.63 19.16 9.35
CA GLY A 32 0.14 19.92 8.37
C GLY A 32 1.12 19.08 7.53
N ALA A 33 0.96 17.76 7.51
CA ALA A 33 1.81 16.92 6.68
C ALA A 33 1.52 17.13 5.19
N GLU A 34 2.56 17.04 4.38
CA GLU A 34 2.48 17.09 2.91
C GLU A 34 2.57 15.68 2.31
N LEU A 35 3.04 14.73 3.10
CA LEU A 35 3.23 13.34 2.70
C LEU A 35 2.98 12.43 3.90
N VAL A 36 2.30 11.29 3.67
CA VAL A 36 2.11 10.25 4.69
C VAL A 36 2.57 8.90 4.14
N VAL A 37 3.36 8.19 4.94
CA VAL A 37 3.86 6.84 4.60
C VAL A 37 3.11 5.81 5.43
N PHE A 38 2.49 4.86 4.74
CA PHE A 38 1.85 3.69 5.35
C PHE A 38 2.79 2.48 5.30
N PRO A 39 2.57 1.46 6.16
CA PRO A 39 3.42 0.28 6.17
C PRO A 39 3.37 -0.50 4.86
N GLU A 40 4.40 -1.34 4.65
CA GLU A 40 4.38 -2.39 3.66
C GLU A 40 3.13 -3.26 3.84
N ALA A 41 2.56 -3.73 2.73
CA ALA A 41 1.42 -4.64 2.76
C ALA A 41 0.18 -4.06 3.46
N VAL A 42 -0.05 -2.75 3.38
CA VAL A 42 -1.23 -2.16 4.01
C VAL A 42 -2.53 -2.62 3.33
N MET A 43 -2.47 -3.05 2.08
CA MET A 43 -3.63 -3.62 1.37
C MET A 43 -4.16 -4.88 2.07
N ARG A 44 -3.27 -5.79 2.47
CA ARG A 44 -3.57 -6.98 3.27
C ARG A 44 -2.34 -7.37 4.05
N ALA A 45 -2.48 -7.64 5.34
CA ALA A 45 -1.36 -8.10 6.16
C ALA A 45 -0.83 -9.45 5.66
N PHE A 46 0.48 -9.65 5.80
CA PHE A 46 1.07 -10.97 5.53
C PHE A 46 0.48 -12.04 6.46
N GLY A 47 0.52 -13.30 6.03
CA GLY A 47 -0.10 -14.41 6.75
C GLY A 47 -1.45 -14.84 6.18
N HIS A 48 -1.90 -14.19 5.11
CA HIS A 48 -3.13 -14.50 4.38
C HIS A 48 -2.79 -14.73 2.91
N PRO A 49 -3.65 -15.46 2.14
CA PRO A 49 -3.45 -15.54 0.70
C PRO A 49 -3.43 -14.16 0.05
N LEU A 50 -2.59 -13.96 -0.96
CA LEU A 50 -2.41 -12.66 -1.59
C LEU A 50 -2.96 -12.60 -3.02
N ASN A 51 -2.96 -13.75 -3.72
CA ASN A 51 -3.37 -13.81 -5.13
C ASN A 51 -4.85 -13.50 -5.35
N ASP A 52 -5.71 -13.72 -4.35
CA ASP A 52 -7.15 -13.47 -4.45
C ASP A 52 -7.50 -11.99 -4.30
N ILE A 53 -6.59 -11.16 -3.76
CA ILE A 53 -6.86 -9.73 -3.55
C ILE A 53 -5.99 -8.82 -4.39
N ALA A 54 -5.01 -9.37 -5.12
CA ALA A 54 -4.12 -8.56 -5.95
C ALA A 54 -4.91 -7.84 -7.04
N GLU A 55 -4.61 -6.56 -7.23
CA GLU A 55 -5.23 -5.73 -8.24
C GLU A 55 -4.17 -4.96 -9.02
N PRO A 56 -4.41 -4.65 -10.29
CA PRO A 56 -3.48 -3.83 -11.05
C PRO A 56 -3.40 -2.40 -10.50
N LEU A 57 -2.34 -1.70 -10.85
CA LEU A 57 -2.14 -0.30 -10.42
C LEU A 57 -3.24 0.65 -10.90
N ASP A 58 -3.98 0.30 -11.92
CA ASP A 58 -5.14 1.06 -12.40
C ASP A 58 -6.47 0.49 -11.90
N GLY A 59 -6.43 -0.42 -10.96
CA GLY A 59 -7.62 -1.05 -10.38
C GLY A 59 -8.30 -0.24 -9.28
N PRO A 60 -9.43 -0.77 -8.75
CA PRO A 60 -10.25 -0.02 -7.79
C PRO A 60 -9.53 0.36 -6.50
N TRP A 61 -8.71 -0.52 -5.94
CA TRP A 61 -8.05 -0.25 -4.66
C TRP A 61 -7.06 0.91 -4.79
N ALA A 62 -6.16 0.87 -5.78
CA ALA A 62 -5.21 1.94 -6.04
C ALA A 62 -5.92 3.25 -6.39
N ASN A 63 -6.99 3.18 -7.18
CA ASN A 63 -7.76 4.37 -7.55
C ASN A 63 -8.43 5.01 -6.34
N GLU A 64 -8.85 4.23 -5.34
CA GLU A 64 -9.39 4.78 -4.09
C GLU A 64 -8.29 5.50 -3.30
N VAL A 65 -7.10 4.95 -3.22
CA VAL A 65 -5.95 5.63 -2.60
C VAL A 65 -5.67 6.96 -3.32
N ARG A 66 -5.71 6.95 -4.65
CA ARG A 66 -5.53 8.18 -5.45
C ARG A 66 -6.60 9.23 -5.13
N SER A 67 -7.85 8.79 -4.98
CA SER A 67 -8.95 9.71 -4.61
C SER A 67 -8.73 10.33 -3.24
N ILE A 68 -8.30 9.56 -2.27
CA ILE A 68 -7.99 10.06 -0.93
C ILE A 68 -6.87 11.12 -1.02
N ALA A 69 -5.80 10.80 -1.71
CA ALA A 69 -4.66 11.70 -1.88
C ALA A 69 -5.09 13.01 -2.56
N LYS A 70 -5.88 12.92 -3.63
CA LYS A 70 -6.36 14.08 -4.35
C LYS A 70 -7.27 14.95 -3.50
N ASN A 71 -8.24 14.35 -2.82
CA ASN A 71 -9.21 15.07 -2.00
C ASN A 71 -8.56 15.79 -0.82
N LEU A 72 -7.48 15.24 -0.29
CA LEU A 72 -6.76 15.81 0.85
C LEU A 72 -5.57 16.70 0.42
N ASP A 73 -5.25 16.75 -0.87
CA ASP A 73 -4.05 17.45 -1.36
C ASP A 73 -2.81 16.95 -0.60
N LEU A 74 -2.62 15.63 -0.57
CA LEU A 74 -1.63 14.96 0.26
C LEU A 74 -0.98 13.83 -0.55
N VAL A 75 0.35 13.70 -0.49
CA VAL A 75 1.03 12.54 -1.07
C VAL A 75 0.87 11.35 -0.14
N ILE A 76 0.42 10.22 -0.70
CA ILE A 76 0.25 8.96 0.04
C ILE A 76 1.21 7.92 -0.54
N ILE A 77 1.95 7.26 0.34
CA ILE A 77 2.77 6.09 0.01
C ILE A 77 2.15 4.90 0.72
N ALA A 78 1.70 3.90 -0.05
CA ALA A 78 0.99 2.74 0.48
C ALA A 78 1.42 1.46 -0.22
N GLY A 79 1.61 0.39 0.55
CA GLY A 79 1.96 -0.93 0.04
C GLY A 79 0.73 -1.70 -0.43
N MET A 80 0.80 -2.29 -1.61
CA MET A 80 -0.26 -3.09 -2.19
C MET A 80 0.32 -4.31 -2.90
N PHE A 81 -0.56 -5.19 -3.35
CA PHE A 81 -0.17 -6.36 -4.16
C PHE A 81 -0.77 -6.24 -5.54
N THR A 82 0.07 -6.37 -6.55
CA THR A 82 -0.34 -6.37 -7.96
C THR A 82 -0.12 -7.77 -8.55
N PRO A 83 -0.85 -8.15 -9.62
CA PRO A 83 -0.66 -9.47 -10.22
C PRO A 83 0.76 -9.68 -10.72
N GLY A 84 1.35 -10.81 -10.36
CA GLY A 84 2.65 -11.26 -10.83
C GLY A 84 2.51 -12.39 -11.85
N ARG A 85 3.55 -13.21 -11.95
CA ARG A 85 3.59 -14.36 -12.88
C ARG A 85 2.96 -15.59 -12.23
N ASP A 86 2.28 -16.41 -13.05
CA ASP A 86 1.79 -17.75 -12.69
C ASP A 86 1.00 -17.79 -11.37
N GLY A 87 0.10 -16.81 -11.18
CA GLY A 87 -0.74 -16.75 -9.98
C GLY A 87 -0.06 -16.17 -8.76
N SER A 88 1.21 -15.78 -8.86
CA SER A 88 1.89 -15.04 -7.80
C SER A 88 1.53 -13.55 -7.84
N VAL A 89 2.06 -12.79 -6.89
CA VAL A 89 1.82 -11.35 -6.82
C VAL A 89 3.15 -10.60 -6.75
N ARG A 90 3.10 -9.30 -7.01
CA ARG A 90 4.21 -8.39 -6.73
C ARG A 90 3.87 -7.56 -5.51
N ASN A 91 4.87 -7.35 -4.68
CA ASN A 91 4.78 -6.47 -3.52
C ASN A 91 5.12 -5.06 -4.04
N THR A 92 4.09 -4.23 -4.18
CA THR A 92 4.18 -2.96 -4.90
C THR A 92 3.99 -1.80 -3.93
N LEU A 93 4.83 -0.78 -4.07
CA LEU A 93 4.67 0.48 -3.36
C LEU A 93 4.04 1.49 -4.31
N LEU A 94 2.88 2.01 -3.94
CA LEU A 94 2.20 3.08 -4.68
C LEU A 94 2.55 4.42 -4.06
N VAL A 95 2.98 5.37 -4.89
CA VAL A 95 3.24 6.75 -4.48
C VAL A 95 2.35 7.66 -5.32
N THR A 96 1.39 8.31 -4.68
CA THR A 96 0.40 9.12 -5.41
C THR A 96 0.06 10.39 -4.65
N GLY A 97 -0.13 11.48 -5.38
CA GLY A 97 -0.54 12.77 -4.80
C GLY A 97 -0.12 13.94 -5.66
N PRO A 98 -0.16 15.17 -5.10
CA PRO A 98 0.22 16.37 -5.85
C PRO A 98 1.64 16.29 -6.40
N GLY A 99 1.75 16.37 -7.72
CA GLY A 99 3.04 16.43 -8.41
C GLY A 99 3.77 15.10 -8.54
N ILE A 100 3.19 13.98 -8.08
CA ILE A 100 3.84 12.68 -8.17
C ILE A 100 2.83 11.56 -8.36
N GLU A 101 3.17 10.64 -9.28
CA GLU A 101 2.43 9.41 -9.50
C GLU A 101 3.45 8.36 -9.96
N THR A 102 3.81 7.42 -9.10
CA THR A 102 4.79 6.40 -9.42
C THR A 102 4.57 5.14 -8.59
N SER A 103 5.32 4.09 -8.87
CA SER A 103 5.27 2.85 -8.13
C SER A 103 6.64 2.17 -8.14
N TYR A 104 6.83 1.26 -7.20
CA TYR A 104 8.05 0.45 -7.10
C TYR A 104 7.68 -0.96 -6.69
N ASP A 105 8.19 -1.95 -7.42
CA ASP A 105 8.04 -3.36 -7.05
C ASP A 105 9.24 -3.83 -6.25
N LYS A 106 8.98 -4.44 -5.11
CA LYS A 106 10.04 -4.97 -4.24
C LYS A 106 10.84 -6.04 -4.97
N VAL A 107 12.16 -5.90 -4.98
CA VAL A 107 13.06 -6.82 -5.66
C VAL A 107 13.82 -7.77 -4.72
N HIS A 108 14.04 -7.36 -3.47
CA HIS A 108 14.70 -8.18 -2.45
C HIS A 108 13.67 -8.70 -1.46
N LEU A 109 13.23 -9.96 -1.65
CA LEU A 109 12.16 -10.55 -0.87
C LEU A 109 12.66 -11.04 0.48
N PHE A 110 11.76 -11.04 1.48
CA PHE A 110 12.09 -11.48 2.84
C PHE A 110 11.83 -12.98 2.99
N ASP A 111 12.92 -13.76 3.10
CA ASP A 111 12.87 -15.20 3.32
C ASP A 111 13.67 -15.54 4.58
N ALA A 112 13.04 -15.43 5.77
CA ALA A 112 13.72 -15.65 7.04
C ALA A 112 12.72 -16.02 8.14
N PHE A 113 13.23 -16.61 9.22
CA PHE A 113 12.45 -16.94 10.42
C PHE A 113 11.23 -17.80 10.15
N GLY A 114 11.34 -18.78 9.22
CA GLY A 114 10.25 -19.66 8.85
C GLY A 114 9.21 -19.03 7.92
N PHE A 115 9.40 -17.80 7.49
CA PHE A 115 8.57 -17.11 6.50
C PHE A 115 9.34 -16.97 5.20
N ALA A 116 8.69 -17.31 4.08
CA ALA A 116 9.28 -17.21 2.75
C ALA A 116 8.36 -16.39 1.83
N GLU A 117 8.63 -15.11 1.72
CA GLU A 117 7.87 -14.20 0.85
C GLU A 117 7.94 -14.65 -0.61
N SER A 118 9.08 -15.19 -1.04
CA SER A 118 9.30 -15.66 -2.39
C SER A 118 8.35 -16.78 -2.84
N GLU A 119 7.68 -17.48 -1.92
CA GLU A 119 6.70 -18.52 -2.26
C GLU A 119 5.43 -17.94 -2.88
N SER A 120 5.09 -16.68 -2.60
CA SER A 120 3.86 -16.05 -3.09
C SER A 120 4.10 -14.75 -3.85
N VAL A 121 5.30 -14.16 -3.74
CA VAL A 121 5.63 -12.85 -4.30
C VAL A 121 6.74 -12.99 -5.34
N ASP A 122 6.58 -12.31 -6.47
CA ASP A 122 7.62 -12.18 -7.50
C ASP A 122 8.53 -10.98 -7.19
N ALA A 123 9.78 -11.15 -7.50
CA ALA A 123 10.74 -10.05 -7.49
C ALA A 123 10.69 -9.24 -8.79
#